data_2e277a8bd13abef9a2e39daf40e20489
#
_entry.id   2e277a8bd13abef9a2e39daf40e20489
#
_cell.length_a   1.000
_cell.length_b   1.000
_cell.length_c   1.000
_cell.angle_alpha   90.00
_cell.angle_beta   90.00
_cell.angle_gamma   90.00
#
_symmetry.space_group_name_H-M   'P 1'
#
loop_
_entity.id
_entity.type
_entity.pdbx_description
1 polymer ?
#
loop_
_entity_poly.entity_id
_entity_poly.type
_entity_poly.pdbx_seq_one_letter_code
_entity_poly.pdbx_strand_id
1 'polypeptide(L)'
;DKDSYKVSGGLHGVGVSVVNALSKHLRATVYREGKIYEQEYERGKPLAPVKEIGTSDKRGTEVTFYPDETIFTQTVEFSYDTLSARMRELSFLNKGITVIYTDRRELDKDGNFIQEIFHSDEGLKEYIRYLDGNREPIIAHVISMDNDKGEIPVEVALIYNTSYTENIFSYVNNINTHEGGTHLQGFRTGLTRSLKKYADASGM
;
A
#
# COMPACT_ATOMS: atom_id res chain seq x y z
N ASP A 1 9.70 17.87 0.27
CA ASP A 1 9.71 18.35 1.67
C ASP A 1 9.53 17.15 2.59
N LYS A 2 10.60 16.74 3.29
CA LYS A 2 10.60 15.52 4.14
C LYS A 2 9.59 15.59 5.30
N ASP A 3 9.12 16.78 5.62
CA ASP A 3 8.20 17.01 6.74
C ASP A 3 6.71 16.89 6.35
N SER A 4 6.41 16.82 5.05
CA SER A 4 5.03 16.79 4.55
C SER A 4 4.43 15.39 4.41
N TYR A 5 5.26 14.35 4.31
CA TYR A 5 4.83 12.97 4.15
C TYR A 5 5.61 12.04 5.07
N LYS A 6 4.94 11.49 6.09
CA LYS A 6 5.53 10.49 7.00
C LYS A 6 5.73 9.13 6.35
N VAL A 7 4.98 8.83 5.30
CA VAL A 7 5.06 7.57 4.55
C VAL A 7 5.03 7.89 3.06
N SER A 8 6.00 7.38 2.32
CA SER A 8 6.07 7.48 0.86
C SER A 8 5.74 6.12 0.25
N GLY A 9 4.74 6.05 -0.61
CA GLY A 9 4.52 4.89 -1.46
C GLY A 9 5.41 4.99 -2.71
N GLY A 10 6.41 4.13 -2.81
CA GLY A 10 7.31 4.11 -3.97
C GLY A 10 8.70 4.69 -3.73
N LEU A 11 9.58 4.54 -4.71
CA LEU A 11 11.01 4.82 -4.59
C LEU A 11 11.44 6.13 -5.25
N HIS A 12 10.66 6.67 -6.19
CA HIS A 12 11.09 7.75 -7.08
C HIS A 12 10.19 9.00 -7.08
N GLY A 13 9.06 9.01 -6.36
CA GLY A 13 8.13 10.13 -6.33
C GLY A 13 7.44 10.42 -7.67
N VAL A 14 7.42 9.46 -8.59
CA VAL A 14 6.93 9.65 -9.99
C VAL A 14 5.59 8.96 -10.26
N GLY A 15 4.98 8.28 -9.29
CA GLY A 15 3.79 7.44 -9.51
C GLY A 15 2.66 8.15 -10.24
N VAL A 16 2.21 9.30 -9.75
CA VAL A 16 1.13 10.08 -10.39
C VAL A 16 1.55 10.61 -11.76
N SER A 17 2.81 11.00 -11.93
CA SER A 17 3.33 11.47 -13.22
C SER A 17 3.34 10.36 -14.28
N VAL A 18 3.65 9.12 -13.86
CA VAL A 18 3.59 7.94 -14.74
C VAL A 18 2.13 7.63 -15.12
N VAL A 19 1.21 7.64 -14.14
CA VAL A 19 -0.23 7.47 -14.42
C VAL A 19 -0.70 8.51 -15.42
N ASN A 20 -0.30 9.78 -15.25
CA ASN A 20 -0.65 10.86 -16.17
C ASN A 20 -0.10 10.60 -17.58
N ALA A 21 1.16 10.24 -17.71
CA ALA A 21 1.79 9.97 -19.01
C ALA A 21 1.16 8.77 -19.74
N LEU A 22 0.67 7.77 -19.02
CA LEU A 22 0.04 6.55 -19.54
C LEU A 22 -1.48 6.67 -19.71
N SER A 23 -2.04 7.83 -19.43
CA SER A 23 -3.48 8.10 -19.56
C SER A 23 -3.78 8.91 -20.80
N LYS A 24 -4.81 8.52 -21.57
CA LYS A 24 -5.33 9.36 -22.66
C LYS A 24 -5.91 10.67 -22.12
N HIS A 25 -6.47 10.64 -20.91
CA HIS A 25 -6.98 11.82 -20.21
C HIS A 25 -6.80 11.63 -18.70
N LEU A 26 -6.38 12.69 -18.01
CA LEU A 26 -6.35 12.75 -16.55
C LEU A 26 -6.86 14.10 -16.09
N ARG A 27 -7.66 14.09 -15.02
CA ARG A 27 -8.15 15.27 -14.32
C ARG A 27 -7.75 15.20 -12.85
N ALA A 28 -7.13 16.24 -12.36
CA ALA A 28 -6.80 16.44 -10.96
C ALA A 28 -7.63 17.59 -10.39
N THR A 29 -8.40 17.32 -9.33
CA THR A 29 -9.19 18.30 -8.60
C THR A 29 -8.68 18.38 -7.18
N VAL A 30 -8.31 19.58 -6.73
CA VAL A 30 -7.72 19.83 -5.41
C VAL A 30 -8.64 20.73 -4.60
N TYR A 31 -9.04 20.26 -3.44
CA TYR A 31 -9.84 20.98 -2.44
C TYR A 31 -8.91 21.51 -1.36
N ARG A 32 -8.67 22.83 -1.35
CA ARG A 32 -7.72 23.43 -0.43
C ARG A 32 -8.09 24.90 -0.13
N GLU A 33 -8.01 25.27 1.16
CA GLU A 33 -8.17 26.65 1.62
C GLU A 33 -9.51 27.28 1.19
N GLY A 34 -10.61 26.50 1.24
CA GLY A 34 -11.94 26.95 0.87
C GLY A 34 -12.21 27.01 -0.62
N LYS A 35 -11.25 26.61 -1.46
CA LYS A 35 -11.30 26.68 -2.91
C LYS A 35 -11.18 25.32 -3.57
N ILE A 36 -11.65 25.25 -4.79
CA ILE A 36 -11.52 24.09 -5.67
C ILE A 36 -10.67 24.49 -6.87
N TYR A 37 -9.57 23.75 -7.06
CA TYR A 37 -8.67 23.92 -8.20
C TYR A 37 -8.74 22.70 -9.08
N GLU A 38 -8.70 22.90 -10.39
CA GLU A 38 -8.74 21.81 -11.38
C GLU A 38 -7.70 22.02 -12.48
N GLN A 39 -7.12 20.91 -12.91
CA GLN A 39 -6.27 20.86 -14.10
C GLN A 39 -6.49 19.54 -14.84
N GLU A 40 -6.57 19.64 -16.17
CA GLU A 40 -6.72 18.50 -17.06
C GLU A 40 -5.47 18.27 -17.90
N TYR A 41 -5.24 17.01 -18.25
CA TYR A 41 -4.08 16.57 -18.99
C TYR A 41 -4.48 15.55 -20.06
N GLU A 42 -3.73 15.56 -21.16
CA GLU A 42 -3.76 14.53 -22.18
C GLU A 42 -2.36 13.96 -22.38
N ARG A 43 -2.20 12.65 -22.15
CA ARG A 43 -0.92 11.95 -22.28
C ARG A 43 0.24 12.69 -21.60
N GLY A 44 0.03 13.08 -20.34
CA GLY A 44 1.01 13.78 -19.53
C GLY A 44 1.16 15.28 -19.80
N LYS A 45 0.51 15.84 -20.82
CA LYS A 45 0.60 17.26 -21.18
C LYS A 45 -0.59 18.02 -20.61
N PRO A 46 -0.39 19.13 -19.88
CA PRO A 46 -1.49 19.95 -19.40
C PRO A 46 -2.24 20.60 -20.58
N LEU A 47 -3.56 20.52 -20.55
CA LEU A 47 -4.43 21.15 -21.56
C LEU A 47 -4.59 22.66 -21.33
N ALA A 48 -4.49 23.08 -20.06
CA ALA A 48 -4.58 24.47 -19.66
C ALA A 48 -3.84 24.68 -18.33
N PRO A 49 -3.51 25.91 -17.92
CA PRO A 49 -3.09 26.22 -16.56
C PRO A 49 -4.15 25.80 -15.53
N VAL A 50 -3.71 25.60 -14.27
CA VAL A 50 -4.62 25.35 -13.13
C VAL A 50 -5.66 26.45 -13.05
N LYS A 51 -6.93 26.06 -12.85
CA LYS A 51 -8.07 26.97 -12.71
C LYS A 51 -8.72 26.82 -11.35
N GLU A 52 -9.11 27.93 -10.75
CA GLU A 52 -10.06 27.94 -9.66
C GLU A 52 -11.48 27.78 -10.26
N ILE A 53 -12.19 26.71 -9.87
CA ILE A 53 -13.50 26.36 -10.42
C ILE A 53 -14.66 26.51 -9.44
N GLY A 54 -14.38 26.83 -8.17
CA GLY A 54 -15.41 27.01 -7.15
C GLY A 54 -14.86 27.06 -5.73
N THR A 55 -15.78 26.94 -4.78
CA THR A 55 -15.49 26.93 -3.32
C THR A 55 -15.99 25.64 -2.69
N SER A 56 -15.31 25.18 -1.63
CA SER A 56 -15.71 23.99 -0.88
C SER A 56 -15.08 23.97 0.50
N ASP A 57 -15.81 23.49 1.49
CA ASP A 57 -15.28 23.21 2.84
C ASP A 57 -14.50 21.88 2.92
N LYS A 58 -14.47 21.11 1.83
CA LYS A 58 -13.72 19.86 1.76
C LYS A 58 -12.22 20.14 1.70
N ARG A 59 -11.44 19.15 2.11
CA ARG A 59 -9.98 19.12 1.93
C ARG A 59 -9.57 17.77 1.34
N GLY A 60 -8.75 17.78 0.32
CA GLY A 60 -8.25 16.56 -0.30
C GLY A 60 -7.95 16.73 -1.78
N THR A 61 -7.68 15.61 -2.43
CA THR A 61 -7.38 15.55 -3.86
C THR A 61 -8.18 14.42 -4.50
N GLU A 62 -8.77 14.71 -5.65
CA GLU A 62 -9.42 13.73 -6.51
C GLU A 62 -8.61 13.61 -7.80
N VAL A 63 -8.32 12.38 -8.22
CA VAL A 63 -7.64 12.09 -9.48
C VAL A 63 -8.50 11.14 -10.29
N THR A 64 -8.95 11.59 -11.45
CA THR A 64 -9.69 10.76 -12.41
C THR A 64 -8.80 10.54 -13.63
N PHE A 65 -8.64 9.30 -14.07
CA PHE A 65 -7.82 8.99 -15.22
C PHE A 65 -8.42 7.87 -16.08
N TYR A 66 -8.08 7.90 -17.36
CA TYR A 66 -8.48 6.91 -18.35
C TYR A 66 -7.23 6.35 -19.00
N PRO A 67 -6.91 5.05 -18.82
CA PRO A 67 -5.76 4.42 -19.46
C PRO A 67 -5.78 4.60 -20.97
N ASP A 68 -4.61 4.80 -21.57
CA ASP A 68 -4.50 4.96 -23.02
C ASP A 68 -4.47 3.59 -23.71
N GLU A 69 -5.52 3.26 -24.44
CA GLU A 69 -5.67 2.01 -25.21
C GLU A 69 -4.62 1.83 -26.31
N THR A 70 -3.95 2.89 -26.71
CA THR A 70 -2.83 2.78 -27.67
C THR A 70 -1.54 2.28 -27.02
N ILE A 71 -1.43 2.38 -25.70
CA ILE A 71 -0.32 1.87 -24.88
C ILE A 71 -0.72 0.52 -24.27
N PHE A 72 -1.90 0.43 -23.67
CA PHE A 72 -2.44 -0.78 -23.05
C PHE A 72 -3.26 -1.58 -24.07
N THR A 73 -2.57 -2.19 -25.04
CA THR A 73 -3.19 -2.85 -26.19
C THR A 73 -3.89 -4.18 -25.87
N GLN A 74 -3.61 -4.80 -24.73
CA GLN A 74 -4.26 -6.05 -24.33
C GLN A 74 -5.58 -5.82 -23.61
N THR A 75 -5.60 -4.90 -22.64
CA THR A 75 -6.81 -4.50 -21.91
C THR A 75 -6.61 -3.17 -21.20
N VAL A 76 -7.68 -2.41 -21.05
CA VAL A 76 -7.80 -1.24 -20.17
C VAL A 76 -8.76 -1.49 -19.00
N GLU A 77 -9.27 -2.71 -18.88
CA GLU A 77 -10.17 -3.09 -17.79
C GLU A 77 -9.37 -3.47 -16.55
N PHE A 78 -9.78 -2.93 -15.42
CA PHE A 78 -9.20 -3.26 -14.12
C PHE A 78 -9.80 -4.53 -13.56
N SER A 79 -8.95 -5.44 -13.09
CA SER A 79 -9.38 -6.63 -12.34
C SER A 79 -9.79 -6.22 -10.93
N TYR A 80 -11.05 -6.57 -10.55
CA TYR A 80 -11.56 -6.31 -9.21
C TYR A 80 -10.69 -6.97 -8.15
N ASP A 81 -10.44 -8.28 -8.28
CA ASP A 81 -9.72 -9.06 -7.28
C ASP A 81 -8.29 -8.56 -7.08
N THR A 82 -7.61 -8.20 -8.16
CA THR A 82 -6.24 -7.67 -8.11
C THR A 82 -6.18 -6.35 -7.35
N LEU A 83 -7.12 -5.44 -7.62
CA LEU A 83 -7.17 -4.14 -6.93
C LEU A 83 -7.62 -4.31 -5.48
N SER A 84 -8.65 -5.11 -5.20
CA SER A 84 -9.11 -5.38 -3.84
C SER A 84 -7.99 -5.96 -2.97
N ALA A 85 -7.28 -6.99 -3.48
CA ALA A 85 -6.14 -7.58 -2.78
C ALA A 85 -5.06 -6.54 -2.48
N ARG A 86 -4.73 -5.66 -3.43
CA ARG A 86 -3.73 -4.61 -3.23
C ARG A 86 -4.18 -3.52 -2.27
N MET A 87 -5.44 -3.11 -2.30
CA MET A 87 -6.00 -2.12 -1.36
C MET A 87 -5.99 -2.65 0.07
N ARG A 88 -6.34 -3.93 0.24
CA ARG A 88 -6.25 -4.63 1.53
C ARG A 88 -4.80 -4.68 2.04
N GLU A 89 -3.86 -5.08 1.21
CA GLU A 89 -2.43 -5.09 1.55
C GLU A 89 -1.95 -3.70 2.00
N LEU A 90 -2.30 -2.65 1.25
CA LEU A 90 -1.94 -1.28 1.58
C LEU A 90 -2.52 -0.80 2.91
N SER A 91 -3.73 -1.25 3.29
CA SER A 91 -4.31 -0.92 4.59
C SER A 91 -3.53 -1.54 5.75
N PHE A 92 -2.98 -2.73 5.58
CA PHE A 92 -2.10 -3.36 6.58
C PHE A 92 -0.71 -2.71 6.65
N LEU A 93 -0.15 -2.33 5.51
CA LEU A 93 1.16 -1.68 5.45
C LEU A 93 1.14 -0.24 5.97
N ASN A 94 -0.05 0.37 6.04
CA ASN A 94 -0.24 1.75 6.51
C ASN A 94 -1.33 1.80 7.58
N LYS A 95 -1.01 1.31 8.76
CA LYS A 95 -1.96 1.26 9.89
C LYS A 95 -2.65 2.61 10.13
N GLY A 96 -3.93 2.56 10.45
CA GLY A 96 -4.76 3.73 10.76
C GLY A 96 -5.35 4.43 9.54
N ILE A 97 -4.97 4.07 8.30
CA ILE A 97 -5.67 4.57 7.12
C ILE A 97 -6.91 3.72 6.82
N THR A 98 -7.91 4.34 6.24
CA THR A 98 -9.09 3.66 5.70
C THR A 98 -9.07 3.76 4.19
N VAL A 99 -9.13 2.62 3.51
CA VAL A 99 -9.23 2.53 2.06
C VAL A 99 -10.62 2.06 1.69
N ILE A 100 -11.37 2.87 0.94
CA ILE A 100 -12.69 2.52 0.42
C ILE A 100 -12.53 2.20 -1.06
N TYR A 101 -12.82 0.95 -1.43
CA TYR A 101 -12.79 0.49 -2.81
C TYR A 101 -14.20 0.23 -3.31
N THR A 102 -14.59 0.88 -4.40
CA THR A 102 -15.93 0.74 -4.98
C THR A 102 -15.82 0.41 -6.46
N ASP A 103 -16.39 -0.72 -6.86
CA ASP A 103 -16.59 -1.06 -8.27
C ASP A 103 -18.00 -0.61 -8.71
N ARG A 104 -18.04 0.25 -9.72
CA ARG A 104 -19.30 0.79 -10.25
C ARG A 104 -19.78 0.10 -11.53
N ARG A 105 -19.12 -0.98 -11.93
CA ARG A 105 -19.50 -1.73 -13.14
C ARG A 105 -20.68 -2.67 -12.89
N GLU A 106 -20.80 -3.16 -11.66
CA GLU A 106 -21.81 -4.11 -11.27
C GLU A 106 -22.51 -3.68 -9.97
N LEU A 107 -23.74 -4.13 -9.81
CA LEU A 107 -24.52 -3.93 -8.60
C LEU A 107 -24.62 -5.25 -7.82
N ASP A 108 -24.67 -5.16 -6.51
CA ASP A 108 -24.97 -6.27 -5.63
C ASP A 108 -26.48 -6.65 -5.68
N LYS A 109 -26.90 -7.63 -4.87
CA LYS A 109 -28.27 -8.12 -4.81
C LYS A 109 -29.26 -7.06 -4.30
N ASP A 110 -28.78 -6.05 -3.61
CA ASP A 110 -29.55 -4.98 -3.01
C ASP A 110 -29.57 -3.71 -3.90
N GLY A 111 -28.94 -3.77 -5.08
CA GLY A 111 -28.87 -2.68 -6.04
C GLY A 111 -27.82 -1.61 -5.72
N ASN A 112 -26.87 -1.90 -4.84
CA ASN A 112 -25.76 -1.02 -4.52
C ASN A 112 -24.50 -1.39 -5.32
N PHE A 113 -23.61 -0.45 -5.53
CA PHE A 113 -22.30 -0.76 -6.09
C PHE A 113 -21.50 -1.66 -5.13
N ILE A 114 -20.71 -2.59 -5.69
CA ILE A 114 -19.84 -3.46 -4.90
C ILE A 114 -18.78 -2.60 -4.22
N GLN A 115 -18.77 -2.62 -2.89
CA GLN A 115 -17.85 -1.82 -2.09
C GLN A 115 -17.20 -2.65 -0.99
N GLU A 116 -15.90 -2.47 -0.83
CA GLU A 116 -15.12 -3.00 0.29
C GLU A 116 -14.42 -1.85 1.03
N ILE A 117 -14.36 -1.97 2.35
CA ILE A 117 -13.66 -1.01 3.21
C ILE A 117 -12.54 -1.77 3.93
N PHE A 118 -11.31 -1.31 3.74
CA PHE A 118 -10.13 -1.89 4.36
C PHE A 118 -9.56 -0.91 5.38
N HIS A 119 -9.33 -1.40 6.57
CA HIS A 119 -8.74 -0.65 7.68
C HIS A 119 -7.97 -1.61 8.58
N SER A 120 -6.86 -1.17 9.13
CA SER A 120 -6.08 -1.94 10.11
C SER A 120 -5.52 -1.00 11.18
N ASP A 121 -5.78 -1.33 12.44
CA ASP A 121 -5.23 -0.62 13.60
C ASP A 121 -3.88 -1.21 14.05
N GLU A 122 -3.67 -2.51 13.82
CA GLU A 122 -2.45 -3.21 14.24
C GLU A 122 -1.42 -3.39 13.12
N GLY A 123 -1.75 -3.05 11.86
CA GLY A 123 -0.82 -3.07 10.73
C GLY A 123 -0.27 -4.47 10.42
N LEU A 124 1.06 -4.63 10.47
CA LEU A 124 1.71 -5.91 10.14
C LEU A 124 1.29 -7.07 11.04
N LYS A 125 0.83 -6.85 12.27
CA LYS A 125 0.33 -7.92 13.15
C LYS A 125 -0.96 -8.53 12.60
N GLU A 126 -1.87 -7.71 12.11
CA GLU A 126 -3.09 -8.18 11.45
C GLU A 126 -2.76 -8.82 10.10
N TYR A 127 -1.81 -8.22 9.38
CA TYR A 127 -1.40 -8.73 8.08
C TYR A 127 -0.83 -10.16 8.16
N ILE A 128 0.05 -10.41 9.11
CA ILE A 128 0.62 -11.75 9.27
C ILE A 128 -0.44 -12.79 9.67
N ARG A 129 -1.42 -12.41 10.51
CA ARG A 129 -2.56 -13.29 10.85
C ARG A 129 -3.41 -13.58 9.62
N TYR A 130 -3.67 -12.58 8.80
CA TYR A 130 -4.40 -12.73 7.54
C TYR A 130 -3.67 -13.66 6.57
N LEU A 131 -2.36 -13.52 6.41
CA LEU A 131 -1.53 -14.36 5.55
C LEU A 131 -1.37 -15.79 6.09
N ASP A 132 -1.34 -15.95 7.41
CA ASP A 132 -1.26 -17.25 8.07
C ASP A 132 -2.56 -18.05 7.90
N GLY A 133 -3.69 -17.35 7.83
CA GLY A 133 -5.01 -17.95 7.63
C GLY A 133 -5.41 -18.88 8.77
N ASN A 134 -5.75 -20.12 8.43
CA ASN A 134 -6.22 -21.14 9.39
C ASN A 134 -5.11 -22.12 9.80
N ARG A 135 -3.82 -21.80 9.65
CA ARG A 135 -2.74 -22.66 10.09
C ARG A 135 -2.67 -22.68 11.61
N GLU A 136 -2.33 -23.84 12.16
CA GLU A 136 -2.20 -24.01 13.60
C GLU A 136 -0.92 -23.31 14.10
N PRO A 137 -1.04 -22.26 14.96
CA PRO A 137 0.12 -21.57 15.47
C PRO A 137 0.86 -22.38 16.53
N ILE A 138 2.19 -22.39 16.50
CA ILE A 138 3.03 -22.98 17.55
C ILE A 138 3.08 -22.05 18.76
N ILE A 139 3.03 -20.75 18.54
CA ILE A 139 2.99 -19.71 19.57
C ILE A 139 1.70 -18.92 19.47
N ALA A 140 1.07 -18.65 20.62
CA ALA A 140 -0.26 -18.06 20.67
C ALA A 140 -0.36 -16.59 20.18
N HIS A 141 0.75 -15.90 20.01
CA HIS A 141 0.77 -14.49 19.67
C HIS A 141 1.80 -14.16 18.56
N VAL A 142 1.50 -13.14 17.81
CA VAL A 142 2.41 -12.59 16.81
C VAL A 142 3.58 -11.91 17.50
N ILE A 143 4.79 -12.27 17.14
CA ILE A 143 6.00 -11.56 17.55
C ILE A 143 6.12 -10.33 16.64
N SER A 144 6.21 -9.15 17.23
CA SER A 144 6.39 -7.91 16.47
C SER A 144 7.51 -7.08 17.05
N MET A 145 8.25 -6.44 16.17
CA MET A 145 9.36 -5.55 16.49
C MET A 145 9.26 -4.33 15.59
N ASP A 146 9.41 -3.16 16.17
CA ASP A 146 9.49 -1.89 15.47
C ASP A 146 10.68 -1.09 15.99
N ASN A 147 11.36 -0.38 15.10
CA ASN A 147 12.41 0.55 15.44
C ASN A 147 12.31 1.78 14.56
N ASP A 148 11.86 2.87 15.15
CA ASP A 148 11.74 4.19 14.53
C ASP A 148 12.87 5.15 14.93
N LYS A 149 13.79 4.72 15.82
CA LYS A 149 14.87 5.53 16.38
C LYS A 149 16.12 5.58 15.50
N GLY A 150 16.16 4.79 14.43
CA GLY A 150 17.27 4.78 13.48
C GLY A 150 17.09 5.76 12.33
N GLU A 151 18.08 5.86 11.45
CA GLU A 151 17.97 6.62 10.20
C GLU A 151 16.90 6.05 9.27
N ILE A 152 16.65 4.73 9.37
CA ILE A 152 15.67 3.99 8.58
C ILE A 152 14.72 3.27 9.53
N PRO A 153 13.43 3.61 9.55
CA PRO A 153 12.45 2.87 10.33
C PRO A 153 12.29 1.44 9.80
N VAL A 154 12.19 0.49 10.72
CA VAL A 154 12.02 -0.94 10.41
C VAL A 154 10.89 -1.49 11.25
N GLU A 155 9.95 -2.18 10.60
CA GLU A 155 8.87 -2.91 11.26
C GLU A 155 8.90 -4.37 10.82
N VAL A 156 8.72 -5.30 11.77
CA VAL A 156 8.73 -6.75 11.54
C VAL A 156 7.59 -7.38 12.31
N ALA A 157 6.87 -8.28 11.66
CA ALA A 157 5.93 -9.18 12.33
C ALA A 157 6.21 -10.62 11.87
N LEU A 158 6.18 -11.56 12.81
CA LEU A 158 6.39 -12.98 12.52
C LEU A 158 5.53 -13.87 13.42
N ILE A 159 5.15 -15.02 12.87
CA ILE A 159 4.42 -16.07 13.56
C ILE A 159 5.03 -17.43 13.19
N TYR A 160 5.05 -18.35 14.14
CA TYR A 160 5.44 -19.74 13.91
C TYR A 160 4.20 -20.62 13.91
N ASN A 161 4.08 -21.46 12.90
CA ASN A 161 3.00 -22.42 12.76
C ASN A 161 3.53 -23.82 12.46
N THR A 162 2.65 -24.80 12.40
CA THR A 162 3.01 -26.22 12.16
C THR A 162 3.36 -26.54 10.70
N SER A 163 3.29 -25.56 9.80
CA SER A 163 3.67 -25.72 8.40
C SER A 163 5.19 -25.83 8.26
N TYR A 164 5.65 -26.66 7.33
CA TYR A 164 7.07 -26.79 6.99
C TYR A 164 7.53 -25.78 5.91
N THR A 165 6.68 -24.85 5.53
CA THR A 165 7.00 -23.84 4.53
C THR A 165 7.32 -22.49 5.18
N GLU A 166 8.41 -21.86 4.72
CA GLU A 166 8.74 -20.49 5.08
C GLU A 166 8.02 -19.55 4.11
N ASN A 167 7.22 -18.62 4.64
CA ASN A 167 6.61 -17.54 3.88
C ASN A 167 7.16 -16.21 4.36
N ILE A 168 7.92 -15.52 3.50
CA ILE A 168 8.49 -14.21 3.83
C ILE A 168 8.02 -13.18 2.82
N PHE A 169 7.50 -12.09 3.34
CA PHE A 169 7.13 -10.90 2.57
C PHE A 169 7.99 -9.74 3.05
N SER A 170 8.66 -9.07 2.12
CA SER A 170 9.52 -7.93 2.45
C SER A 170 9.13 -6.72 1.61
N TYR A 171 9.18 -5.54 2.24
CA TYR A 171 8.72 -4.30 1.64
C TYR A 171 9.72 -3.18 1.86
N VAL A 172 9.81 -2.28 0.89
CA VAL A 172 10.49 -0.99 1.02
C VAL A 172 9.51 0.08 0.53
N ASN A 173 9.14 1.03 1.39
CA ASN A 173 8.15 2.07 1.10
C ASN A 173 6.87 1.50 0.46
N ASN A 174 6.29 0.47 1.08
CA ASN A 174 5.08 -0.23 0.64
C ASN A 174 5.19 -1.00 -0.71
N ILE A 175 6.39 -1.10 -1.28
CA ILE A 175 6.65 -1.93 -2.48
C ILE A 175 7.16 -3.28 -2.03
N ASN A 176 6.49 -4.35 -2.46
CA ASN A 176 6.94 -5.71 -2.21
C ASN A 176 8.25 -5.99 -2.96
N THR A 177 9.28 -6.40 -2.24
CA THR A 177 10.58 -6.77 -2.79
C THR A 177 10.65 -8.29 -2.98
N HIS A 178 9.96 -8.81 -4.00
CA HIS A 178 9.83 -10.25 -4.27
C HIS A 178 11.17 -10.99 -4.36
N GLU A 179 12.20 -10.34 -4.87
CA GLU A 179 13.56 -10.91 -4.98
C GLU A 179 14.37 -10.77 -3.67
N GLY A 180 13.76 -10.22 -2.62
CA GLY A 180 14.44 -9.90 -1.37
C GLY A 180 15.31 -8.66 -1.47
N GLY A 181 16.47 -8.67 -0.78
CA GLY A 181 17.41 -7.55 -0.77
C GLY A 181 18.26 -7.54 0.49
N THR A 182 19.14 -6.55 0.60
CA THR A 182 20.06 -6.41 1.75
C THR A 182 19.34 -6.25 3.08
N HIS A 183 18.17 -5.62 3.10
CA HIS A 183 17.31 -5.46 4.27
C HIS A 183 16.83 -6.83 4.80
N LEU A 184 16.33 -7.72 3.90
CA LEU A 184 15.90 -9.07 4.28
C LEU A 184 17.09 -9.92 4.73
N GLN A 185 18.21 -9.86 4.03
CA GLN A 185 19.42 -10.57 4.41
C GLN A 185 19.98 -10.09 5.76
N GLY A 186 19.93 -8.78 6.01
CA GLY A 186 20.29 -8.18 7.28
C GLY A 186 19.42 -8.70 8.43
N PHE A 187 18.09 -8.73 8.22
CA PHE A 187 17.15 -9.28 9.20
C PHE A 187 17.44 -10.76 9.50
N ARG A 188 17.58 -11.62 8.49
CA ARG A 188 17.90 -13.06 8.67
C ARG A 188 19.19 -13.26 9.45
N THR A 189 20.22 -12.51 9.12
CA THR A 189 21.52 -12.57 9.82
C THR A 189 21.38 -12.13 11.28
N GLY A 190 20.66 -11.03 11.52
CA GLY A 190 20.41 -10.50 12.85
C GLY A 190 19.62 -11.49 13.73
N LEU A 191 18.53 -12.04 13.18
CA LEU A 191 17.69 -13.01 13.87
C LEU A 191 18.48 -14.27 14.25
N THR A 192 19.21 -14.86 13.29
CA THR A 192 20.05 -16.05 13.50
C THR A 192 21.08 -15.80 14.60
N ARG A 193 21.77 -14.67 14.55
CA ARG A 193 22.77 -14.29 15.55
C ARG A 193 22.17 -14.13 16.94
N SER A 194 20.98 -13.51 17.03
CA SER A 194 20.29 -13.27 18.30
C SER A 194 19.81 -14.58 18.92
N LEU A 195 19.22 -15.48 18.12
CA LEU A 195 18.78 -16.80 18.58
C LEU A 195 19.97 -17.65 19.04
N LYS A 196 21.07 -17.67 18.30
CA LYS A 196 22.28 -18.39 18.70
C LYS A 196 22.83 -17.87 20.03
N LYS A 197 22.94 -16.55 20.18
CA LYS A 197 23.40 -15.92 21.42
C LYS A 197 22.50 -16.30 22.61
N TYR A 198 21.18 -16.36 22.40
CA TYR A 198 20.22 -16.78 23.42
C TYR A 198 20.39 -18.24 23.79
N ALA A 199 20.52 -19.14 22.81
CA ALA A 199 20.75 -20.56 23.04
C ALA A 199 22.03 -20.80 23.83
N ASP A 200 23.15 -20.18 23.40
CA ASP A 200 24.45 -20.29 24.11
C ASP A 200 24.34 -19.80 25.57
N ALA A 201 23.63 -18.68 25.82
CA ALA A 201 23.43 -18.15 27.18
C ALA A 201 22.48 -18.98 28.04
N SER A 202 21.55 -19.71 27.42
CA SER A 202 20.56 -20.56 28.12
C SER A 202 21.02 -22.01 28.28
N GLY A 203 22.22 -22.38 27.80
CA GLY A 203 22.75 -23.73 27.88
C GLY A 203 22.02 -24.76 27.01
N MET A 204 21.38 -24.29 25.91
CA MET A 204 20.67 -25.14 24.93
C MET A 204 21.60 -25.62 23.82
#